data_a747007cba76dc5f30e609d407f65e8b
#
_entry.id   a747007cba76dc5f30e609d407f65e8b
#
_cell.length_a   1.000
_cell.length_b   1.000
_cell.length_c   1.000
_cell.angle_alpha   90.00
_cell.angle_beta   90.00
_cell.angle_gamma   90.00
#
_symmetry.space_group_name_H-M   'P 1'
#
loop_
_entity.id
_entity.type
_entity.pdbx_description
1 polymer ?
#
loop_
_entity_poly.entity_id
_entity_poly.type
_entity_poly.pdbx_seq_one_letter_code
_entity_poly.pdbx_strand_id
1 'polypeptide(L)'
;LLARVGLQANADIIILGGMGLRHDDYLTFRKTFEDGGVLGRTIMFIHTAADPVVECLLVPDQCLAVGEQFALQGKKVLVLLTDMTAFSDALKEIAIIMEQIPSNRGYPGDLYTQLARRYEKAVDFEGAGSMTLLACVTMPGDDVTHPVPDNTGYITEGQFYLRNGRIEPFGSLSRLKQQVNGKSRDDHRAIMNSCIQLYALCREAREKRDMGFEMSPWDQRLLQYGKLFEDRIMNLAVNIPLFEALDRCWDILAECFEPAEIGIRRSIIEAHWPKKEQLASA
;
A
#
# COMPACT_ATOMS: atom_id res chain seq x y z
N LEU A 1 7.62 3.35 -1.43
CA LEU A 1 6.31 3.39 -0.76
C LEU A 1 6.46 3.35 0.76
N LEU A 2 7.05 2.30 1.38
CA LEU A 2 7.13 2.14 2.84
C LEU A 2 7.68 3.37 3.56
N ALA A 3 8.80 3.94 3.10
CA ALA A 3 9.37 5.14 3.69
C ALA A 3 8.38 6.31 3.68
N ARG A 4 7.63 6.49 2.57
CA ARG A 4 6.60 7.53 2.47
C ARG A 4 5.44 7.29 3.43
N VAL A 5 4.98 6.05 3.56
CA VAL A 5 3.94 5.70 4.54
C VAL A 5 4.42 6.01 5.95
N GLY A 6 5.66 5.66 6.30
CA GLY A 6 6.24 5.99 7.59
C GLY A 6 6.28 7.50 7.89
N LEU A 7 6.61 8.34 6.87
CA LEU A 7 6.60 9.80 7.03
C LEU A 7 5.19 10.37 7.25
N GLN A 8 4.19 9.80 6.59
CA GLN A 8 2.83 10.34 6.51
C GLN A 8 1.89 9.77 7.58
N ALA A 9 2.26 8.64 8.17
CA ALA A 9 1.41 7.95 9.12
C ALA A 9 1.21 8.74 10.42
N ASN A 10 -0.05 8.81 10.84
CA ASN A 10 -0.41 9.33 12.16
C ASN A 10 -0.22 8.24 13.22
N ALA A 11 1.04 7.84 13.43
CA ALA A 11 1.47 6.88 14.43
C ALA A 11 2.36 7.56 15.48
N ASP A 12 2.25 7.14 16.75
CA ASP A 12 3.12 7.63 17.81
C ASP A 12 4.53 7.05 17.68
N ILE A 13 4.61 5.76 17.31
CA ILE A 13 5.86 5.02 17.14
C ILE A 13 5.85 4.32 15.79
N ILE A 14 6.98 4.37 15.11
CA ILE A 14 7.23 3.64 13.86
C ILE A 14 8.31 2.59 14.14
N ILE A 15 8.08 1.37 13.71
CA ILE A 15 9.06 0.29 13.83
C ILE A 15 9.37 -0.22 12.43
N LEU A 16 10.62 -0.13 12.01
CA LEU A 16 11.10 -0.67 10.73
C LEU A 16 11.87 -1.96 10.98
N GLY A 17 11.36 -3.07 10.47
CA GLY A 17 12.06 -4.34 10.39
C GLY A 17 12.58 -4.57 8.99
N GLY A 18 13.89 -4.55 8.83
CA GLY A 18 14.57 -4.83 7.57
C GLY A 18 15.16 -6.23 7.55
N MET A 19 14.83 -7.03 6.53
CA MET A 19 15.30 -8.41 6.37
C MET A 19 15.99 -8.56 5.01
N GLY A 20 17.26 -8.94 5.00
CA GLY A 20 18.03 -9.11 3.78
C GLY A 20 18.29 -7.79 3.01
N LEU A 21 18.25 -6.65 3.69
CA LEU A 21 18.46 -5.35 3.04
C LEU A 21 19.89 -5.20 2.56
N ARG A 22 20.06 -4.52 1.42
CA ARG A 22 21.38 -4.00 1.05
C ARG A 22 21.72 -2.81 1.96
N HIS A 23 22.98 -2.62 2.21
CA HIS A 23 23.44 -1.51 3.07
C HIS A 23 22.96 -0.14 2.59
N ASP A 24 22.93 0.09 1.27
CA ASP A 24 22.45 1.34 0.67
C ASP A 24 20.94 1.56 0.89
N ASP A 25 20.17 0.49 0.89
CA ASP A 25 18.72 0.58 1.14
C ASP A 25 18.46 0.99 2.60
N TYR A 26 19.20 0.42 3.56
CA TYR A 26 19.17 0.85 4.96
C TYR A 26 19.51 2.33 5.11
N LEU A 27 20.62 2.78 4.52
CA LEU A 27 21.03 4.19 4.58
C LEU A 27 19.96 5.11 3.99
N THR A 28 19.30 4.67 2.91
CA THR A 28 18.19 5.41 2.28
C THR A 28 17.00 5.54 3.22
N PHE A 29 16.57 4.46 3.90
CA PHE A 29 15.51 4.52 4.91
C PHE A 29 15.87 5.48 6.04
N ARG A 30 17.07 5.33 6.62
CA ARG A 30 17.55 6.17 7.71
C ARG A 30 17.54 7.65 7.33
N LYS A 31 18.14 7.99 6.19
CA LYS A 31 18.18 9.37 5.69
C LYS A 31 16.78 9.92 5.43
N THR A 32 15.91 9.15 4.81
CA THR A 32 14.54 9.58 4.54
C THR A 32 13.78 9.90 5.83
N PHE A 33 13.96 9.11 6.88
CA PHE A 33 13.29 9.34 8.16
C PHE A 33 13.94 10.49 8.95
N GLU A 34 15.24 10.69 8.82
CA GLU A 34 15.97 11.83 9.39
C GLU A 34 15.54 13.14 8.73
N ASP A 35 15.60 13.22 7.39
CA ASP A 35 15.17 14.39 6.60
C ASP A 35 13.68 14.71 6.80
N GLY A 36 12.86 13.68 7.01
CA GLY A 36 11.43 13.82 7.29
C GLY A 36 11.07 14.12 8.74
N GLY A 37 12.05 14.21 9.64
CA GLY A 37 11.85 14.56 11.05
C GLY A 37 11.15 13.49 11.89
N VAL A 38 11.06 12.25 11.42
CA VAL A 38 10.38 11.15 12.14
C VAL A 38 11.34 10.17 12.82
N LEU A 39 12.65 10.35 12.65
CA LEU A 39 13.64 9.43 13.20
C LEU A 39 13.56 9.33 14.74
N GLY A 40 13.20 10.42 15.43
CA GLY A 40 13.06 10.43 16.91
C GLY A 40 11.90 9.58 17.44
N ARG A 41 10.96 9.16 16.59
CA ARG A 41 9.88 8.22 16.93
C ARG A 41 9.97 6.90 16.16
N THR A 42 11.15 6.60 15.59
CA THR A 42 11.38 5.40 14.77
C THR A 42 12.39 4.48 15.45
N ILE A 43 12.04 3.20 15.53
CA ILE A 43 12.92 2.12 15.99
C ILE A 43 13.22 1.24 14.77
N MET A 44 14.49 0.85 14.60
CA MET A 44 14.90 0.05 13.44
C MET A 44 15.60 -1.23 13.91
N PHE A 45 15.11 -2.38 13.43
CA PHE A 45 15.76 -3.67 13.51
C PHE A 45 16.16 -4.08 12.11
N ILE A 46 17.46 -4.08 11.83
CA ILE A 46 17.96 -4.26 10.47
C ILE A 46 18.88 -5.46 10.40
N HIS A 47 18.49 -6.41 9.55
CA HIS A 47 19.35 -7.48 9.06
C HIS A 47 19.73 -7.16 7.61
N THR A 48 21.02 -7.17 7.34
CA THR A 48 21.58 -6.95 6.00
C THR A 48 21.93 -8.27 5.33
N ALA A 49 22.14 -8.23 4.02
CA ALA A 49 22.57 -9.41 3.26
C ALA A 49 23.94 -9.97 3.68
N ALA A 50 24.71 -9.25 4.49
CA ALA A 50 26.01 -9.68 5.02
C ALA A 50 25.90 -10.38 6.39
N ASP A 51 24.74 -10.29 7.05
CA ASP A 51 24.52 -10.86 8.38
C ASP A 51 24.09 -12.33 8.30
N PRO A 52 24.28 -13.12 9.37
CA PRO A 52 23.89 -14.52 9.40
C PRO A 52 22.38 -14.73 9.17
N VAL A 53 22.01 -15.67 8.31
CA VAL A 53 20.62 -15.90 7.90
C VAL A 53 19.66 -16.15 9.07
N VAL A 54 20.13 -16.73 10.15
CA VAL A 54 19.32 -16.99 11.35
C VAL A 54 18.84 -15.73 12.03
N GLU A 55 19.60 -14.64 11.95
CA GLU A 55 19.23 -13.34 12.52
C GLU A 55 18.06 -12.71 11.75
N CYS A 56 17.95 -12.99 10.44
CA CYS A 56 16.82 -12.60 9.62
C CYS A 56 15.49 -13.05 10.22
N LEU A 57 15.45 -14.26 10.77
CA LEU A 57 14.25 -14.83 11.36
C LEU A 57 13.81 -14.15 12.66
N LEU A 58 14.72 -13.47 13.35
CA LEU A 58 14.43 -12.79 14.62
C LEU A 58 13.83 -11.39 14.43
N VAL A 59 14.12 -10.73 13.30
CA VAL A 59 13.72 -9.33 13.06
C VAL A 59 12.22 -9.11 13.18
N PRO A 60 11.33 -9.87 12.54
CA PRO A 60 9.89 -9.63 12.67
C PRO A 60 9.41 -9.79 14.11
N ASP A 61 9.92 -10.79 14.84
CA ASP A 61 9.50 -11.07 16.21
C ASP A 61 9.98 -9.97 17.17
N GLN A 62 11.19 -9.41 16.98
CA GLN A 62 11.69 -8.26 17.73
C GLN A 62 10.83 -7.02 17.48
N CYS A 63 10.52 -6.72 16.20
CA CYS A 63 9.66 -5.60 15.83
C CYS A 63 8.28 -5.70 16.49
N LEU A 64 7.67 -6.87 16.42
CA LEU A 64 6.32 -7.11 16.95
C LEU A 64 6.30 -7.09 18.47
N ALA A 65 7.30 -7.67 19.14
CA ALA A 65 7.39 -7.65 20.60
C ALA A 65 7.53 -6.21 21.16
N VAL A 66 8.39 -5.40 20.54
CA VAL A 66 8.53 -3.99 20.92
C VAL A 66 7.28 -3.18 20.59
N GLY A 67 6.66 -3.43 19.42
CA GLY A 67 5.41 -2.80 19.01
C GLY A 67 4.27 -3.08 19.98
N GLU A 68 4.11 -4.33 20.41
CA GLU A 68 3.11 -4.77 21.38
C GLU A 68 3.27 -4.05 22.72
N GLN A 69 4.50 -3.90 23.21
CA GLN A 69 4.78 -3.18 24.45
C GLN A 69 4.34 -1.70 24.39
N PHE A 70 4.60 -1.01 23.28
CA PHE A 70 4.13 0.37 23.11
C PHE A 70 2.62 0.46 22.93
N ALA A 71 2.02 -0.48 22.20
CA ALA A 71 0.57 -0.51 22.01
C ALA A 71 -0.17 -0.75 23.34
N LEU A 72 0.34 -1.64 24.21
CA LEU A 72 -0.20 -1.84 25.57
C LEU A 72 -0.09 -0.59 26.45
N GLN A 73 0.85 0.32 26.16
CA GLN A 73 0.96 1.64 26.82
C GLN A 73 0.04 2.71 26.23
N GLY A 74 -0.89 2.35 25.35
CA GLY A 74 -1.85 3.27 24.72
C GLY A 74 -1.34 3.96 23.47
N LYS A 75 -0.19 3.53 22.88
CA LYS A 75 0.39 4.14 21.70
C LYS A 75 -0.17 3.54 20.40
N LYS A 76 -0.27 4.37 19.38
CA LYS A 76 -0.53 3.92 18.00
C LYS A 76 0.81 3.55 17.35
N VAL A 77 1.00 2.27 17.09
CA VAL A 77 2.25 1.75 16.55
C VAL A 77 2.08 1.35 15.10
N LEU A 78 3.00 1.79 14.24
CA LEU A 78 3.10 1.34 12.85
C LEU A 78 4.34 0.46 12.70
N VAL A 79 4.14 -0.79 12.34
CA VAL A 79 5.22 -1.74 12.04
C VAL A 79 5.36 -1.90 10.54
N LEU A 80 6.54 -1.65 10.02
CA LEU A 80 6.90 -1.78 8.60
C LEU A 80 7.90 -2.94 8.47
N LEU A 81 7.49 -4.06 7.89
CA LEU A 81 8.37 -5.21 7.65
C LEU A 81 8.76 -5.30 6.18
N THR A 82 10.05 -5.33 5.88
CA THR A 82 10.63 -5.44 4.53
C THR A 82 11.97 -6.18 4.53
N ASP A 83 12.16 -7.30 3.86
CA ASP A 83 11.26 -7.98 2.97
C ASP A 83 10.82 -9.32 3.57
N MET A 84 9.53 -9.58 3.60
CA MET A 84 9.01 -10.85 4.11
C MET A 84 9.28 -12.02 3.14
N THR A 85 9.62 -11.75 1.89
CA THR A 85 10.15 -12.77 0.98
C THR A 85 11.54 -13.20 1.41
N ALA A 86 12.43 -12.26 1.78
CA ALA A 86 13.74 -12.58 2.32
C ALA A 86 13.64 -13.36 3.66
N PHE A 87 12.69 -12.99 4.53
CA PHE A 87 12.36 -13.77 5.72
C PHE A 87 11.94 -15.22 5.38
N SER A 88 11.10 -15.40 4.38
CA SER A 88 10.62 -16.72 3.94
C SER A 88 11.72 -17.53 3.29
N ASP A 89 12.63 -16.90 2.56
CA ASP A 89 13.82 -17.56 2.01
C ASP A 89 14.79 -17.99 3.11
N ALA A 90 14.94 -17.20 4.17
CA ALA A 90 15.69 -17.60 5.37
C ALA A 90 15.05 -18.80 6.06
N LEU A 91 13.72 -18.86 6.18
CA LEU A 91 13.03 -20.06 6.68
C LEU A 91 13.31 -21.29 5.82
N LYS A 92 13.29 -21.13 4.50
CA LYS A 92 13.60 -22.20 3.56
C LYS A 92 15.03 -22.71 3.72
N GLU A 93 16.00 -21.82 3.86
CA GLU A 93 17.41 -22.16 4.06
C GLU A 93 17.61 -22.94 5.35
N ILE A 94 17.04 -22.49 6.45
CA ILE A 94 17.11 -23.20 7.74
C ILE A 94 16.41 -24.56 7.68
N ALA A 95 15.24 -24.66 7.02
CA ALA A 95 14.51 -25.91 6.82
C ALA A 95 15.36 -26.95 6.05
N ILE A 96 16.11 -26.51 5.04
CA ILE A 96 17.05 -27.36 4.30
C ILE A 96 18.18 -27.86 5.20
N ILE A 97 18.78 -27.00 6.00
CA ILE A 97 19.83 -27.37 6.95
C ILE A 97 19.32 -28.37 7.99
N MET A 98 18.05 -28.25 8.39
CA MET A 98 17.38 -29.15 9.33
C MET A 98 16.80 -30.39 8.67
N GLU A 99 17.08 -30.62 7.39
CA GLU A 99 16.60 -31.78 6.62
C GLU A 99 15.06 -31.95 6.63
N GLN A 100 14.33 -30.83 6.72
CA GLN A 100 12.86 -30.88 6.67
C GLN A 100 12.39 -31.19 5.24
N ILE A 101 11.25 -31.91 5.15
CA ILE A 101 10.65 -32.24 3.86
C ILE A 101 10.11 -30.96 3.21
N PRO A 102 10.59 -30.54 2.02
CA PRO A 102 10.14 -29.35 1.35
C PRO A 102 8.71 -29.49 0.83
N SER A 103 7.97 -28.39 0.87
CA SER A 103 6.66 -28.22 0.27
C SER A 103 6.75 -27.40 -1.03
N ASN A 104 5.71 -26.64 -1.35
CA ASN A 104 5.61 -25.85 -2.58
C ASN A 104 6.83 -24.93 -2.79
N ARG A 105 7.47 -25.04 -3.95
CA ARG A 105 8.68 -24.30 -4.36
C ARG A 105 9.85 -24.40 -3.37
N GLY A 106 9.88 -25.46 -2.57
CA GLY A 106 10.94 -25.71 -1.60
C GLY A 106 10.80 -24.96 -0.28
N TYR A 107 9.71 -24.26 -0.04
CA TYR A 107 9.41 -23.66 1.27
C TYR A 107 8.98 -24.74 2.27
N PRO A 108 9.16 -24.50 3.59
CA PRO A 108 8.68 -25.44 4.60
C PRO A 108 7.15 -25.51 4.59
N GLY A 109 6.61 -26.67 4.98
CA GLY A 109 5.16 -26.91 4.96
C GLY A 109 4.34 -26.01 5.88
N ASP A 110 4.96 -25.41 6.88
CA ASP A 110 4.35 -24.49 7.84
C ASP A 110 4.53 -23.01 7.48
N LEU A 111 4.97 -22.67 6.25
CA LEU A 111 5.18 -21.28 5.81
C LEU A 111 3.97 -20.38 6.12
N TYR A 112 2.75 -20.85 5.82
CA TYR A 112 1.52 -20.10 6.13
C TYR A 112 1.44 -19.77 7.63
N THR A 113 1.65 -20.76 8.49
CA THR A 113 1.61 -20.59 9.95
C THR A 113 2.70 -19.63 10.43
N GLN A 114 3.91 -19.70 9.85
CA GLN A 114 5.00 -18.78 10.19
C GLN A 114 4.68 -17.33 9.85
N LEU A 115 4.02 -17.06 8.73
CA LEU A 115 3.56 -15.73 8.35
C LEU A 115 2.36 -15.28 9.20
N ALA A 116 1.34 -16.14 9.35
CA ALA A 116 0.11 -15.83 10.07
C ALA A 116 0.38 -15.46 11.54
N ARG A 117 1.22 -16.21 12.25
CA ARG A 117 1.61 -15.93 13.65
C ARG A 117 2.17 -14.53 13.86
N ARG A 118 2.77 -13.95 12.82
CA ARG A 118 3.33 -12.59 12.86
C ARG A 118 2.31 -11.54 12.43
N TYR A 119 1.58 -11.80 11.36
CA TYR A 119 0.61 -10.83 10.82
C TYR A 119 -0.62 -10.66 11.72
N GLU A 120 -1.07 -11.72 12.39
CA GLU A 120 -2.20 -11.68 13.34
C GLU A 120 -1.92 -10.88 14.62
N LYS A 121 -0.66 -10.45 14.83
CA LYS A 121 -0.33 -9.53 15.92
C LYS A 121 -0.73 -8.07 15.65
N ALA A 122 -1.17 -7.74 14.43
CA ALA A 122 -1.74 -6.44 14.10
C ALA A 122 -3.15 -6.33 14.67
N VAL A 123 -3.29 -5.65 15.82
CA VAL A 123 -4.53 -5.59 16.61
C VAL A 123 -4.78 -4.19 17.15
N ASP A 124 -6.05 -3.94 17.49
CA ASP A 124 -6.49 -2.82 18.29
C ASP A 124 -6.81 -3.34 19.70
N PHE A 125 -6.06 -2.88 20.70
CA PHE A 125 -6.18 -3.36 22.08
C PHE A 125 -7.29 -2.58 22.78
N GLU A 126 -8.30 -3.28 23.28
CA GLU A 126 -9.39 -2.66 24.01
C GLU A 126 -8.86 -1.92 25.24
N GLY A 127 -9.15 -0.62 25.33
CA GLY A 127 -8.70 0.24 26.43
C GLY A 127 -7.21 0.62 26.41
N ALA A 128 -6.49 0.31 25.33
CA ALA A 128 -5.09 0.66 25.17
C ALA A 128 -4.82 1.29 23.78
N GLY A 129 -3.73 0.97 23.14
CA GLY A 129 -3.37 1.45 21.82
C GLY A 129 -3.60 0.41 20.73
N SER A 130 -2.98 0.65 19.56
CA SER A 130 -3.14 -0.21 18.39
C SER A 130 -1.82 -0.49 17.70
N MET A 131 -1.76 -1.62 17.00
CA MET A 131 -0.63 -1.99 16.16
C MET A 131 -1.10 -2.24 14.74
N THR A 132 -0.63 -1.42 13.80
CA THR A 132 -0.85 -1.58 12.37
C THR A 132 0.41 -2.14 11.73
N LEU A 133 0.25 -3.17 10.91
CA LEU A 133 1.36 -3.86 10.23
C LEU A 133 1.26 -3.68 8.72
N LEU A 134 2.36 -3.27 8.09
CA LEU A 134 2.57 -3.32 6.65
C LEU A 134 3.71 -4.29 6.34
N ALA A 135 3.37 -5.44 5.80
CA ALA A 135 4.32 -6.44 5.33
C ALA A 135 4.60 -6.24 3.84
N CYS A 136 5.85 -5.92 3.51
CA CYS A 136 6.31 -5.85 2.13
C CYS A 136 6.79 -7.21 1.67
N VAL A 137 6.35 -7.62 0.50
CA VAL A 137 6.78 -8.85 -0.16
C VAL A 137 7.27 -8.56 -1.58
N THR A 138 8.33 -9.20 -1.99
CA THR A 138 8.79 -9.19 -3.38
C THR A 138 8.12 -10.35 -4.13
N MET A 139 7.73 -10.11 -5.37
CA MET A 139 7.15 -11.13 -6.25
C MET A 139 8.14 -11.53 -7.33
N PRO A 140 8.91 -12.61 -7.17
CA PRO A 140 9.82 -13.09 -8.19
C PRO A 140 9.08 -13.38 -9.51
N GLY A 141 9.54 -12.77 -10.61
CA GLY A 141 8.93 -12.92 -11.92
C GLY A 141 7.53 -12.27 -12.08
N ASP A 142 7.18 -11.33 -11.21
CA ASP A 142 5.82 -10.70 -11.15
C ASP A 142 4.70 -11.74 -10.94
N ASP A 143 5.03 -12.84 -10.24
CA ASP A 143 4.15 -13.99 -10.02
C ASP A 143 3.39 -13.84 -8.67
N VAL A 144 2.14 -13.41 -8.76
CA VAL A 144 1.25 -13.28 -7.59
C VAL A 144 0.90 -14.63 -6.94
N THR A 145 1.09 -15.75 -7.66
CA THR A 145 0.85 -17.12 -7.16
C THR A 145 2.07 -17.72 -6.46
N HIS A 146 3.15 -16.93 -6.34
CA HIS A 146 4.31 -17.33 -5.54
C HIS A 146 3.89 -17.53 -4.08
N PRO A 147 4.35 -18.59 -3.37
CA PRO A 147 3.85 -18.95 -2.03
C PRO A 147 3.85 -17.82 -1.01
N VAL A 148 4.83 -16.91 -1.06
CA VAL A 148 4.94 -15.81 -0.08
C VAL A 148 3.88 -14.72 -0.31
N PRO A 149 3.77 -14.08 -1.50
CA PRO A 149 2.70 -13.11 -1.74
C PRO A 149 1.31 -13.74 -1.69
N ASP A 150 1.13 -14.96 -2.16
CA ASP A 150 -0.17 -15.66 -2.13
C ASP A 150 -0.64 -15.86 -0.68
N ASN A 151 0.18 -16.46 0.19
CA ASN A 151 -0.15 -16.63 1.60
C ASN A 151 -0.36 -15.30 2.31
N THR A 152 0.49 -14.30 2.05
CA THR A 152 0.35 -12.95 2.62
C THR A 152 -0.99 -12.33 2.23
N GLY A 153 -1.42 -12.49 0.99
CA GLY A 153 -2.70 -12.02 0.49
C GLY A 153 -3.90 -12.67 1.18
N TYR A 154 -3.80 -13.94 1.60
CA TYR A 154 -4.87 -14.62 2.36
C TYR A 154 -4.95 -14.18 3.81
N ILE A 155 -3.81 -13.89 4.45
CA ILE A 155 -3.75 -13.57 5.88
C ILE A 155 -4.12 -12.11 6.14
N THR A 156 -3.67 -11.19 5.30
CA THR A 156 -3.80 -9.74 5.52
C THR A 156 -5.16 -9.20 5.09
N GLU A 157 -5.58 -8.07 5.70
CA GLU A 157 -6.86 -7.40 5.41
C GLU A 157 -6.88 -6.60 4.10
N GLY A 158 -5.72 -6.40 3.49
CA GLY A 158 -5.60 -5.74 2.20
C GLY A 158 -4.20 -5.86 1.64
N GLN A 159 -4.08 -5.57 0.35
CA GLN A 159 -2.81 -5.60 -0.36
C GLN A 159 -2.73 -4.46 -1.36
N PHE A 160 -1.57 -3.83 -1.40
CA PHE A 160 -1.21 -2.83 -2.41
C PHE A 160 -0.26 -3.48 -3.42
N TYR A 161 -0.74 -3.64 -4.63
CA TYR A 161 0.06 -4.14 -5.72
C TYR A 161 0.81 -2.97 -6.38
N LEU A 162 2.13 -3.07 -6.46
CA LEU A 162 2.98 -2.04 -7.05
C LEU A 162 3.48 -2.48 -8.41
N ARG A 163 3.28 -1.65 -9.42
CA ARG A 163 3.82 -1.86 -10.76
C ARG A 163 4.41 -0.56 -11.30
N ASN A 164 5.64 -0.61 -11.82
CA ASN A 164 6.34 0.56 -12.34
C ASN A 164 6.38 1.77 -11.38
N GLY A 165 6.55 1.51 -10.07
CA GLY A 165 6.61 2.55 -9.04
C GLY A 165 5.29 3.22 -8.68
N ARG A 166 4.15 2.67 -9.13
CA ARG A 166 2.79 3.15 -8.81
C ARG A 166 1.96 2.04 -8.18
N ILE A 167 0.93 2.44 -7.42
CA ILE A 167 -0.08 1.49 -6.95
C ILE A 167 -0.96 1.10 -8.13
N GLU A 168 -1.06 -0.19 -8.42
CA GLU A 168 -1.97 -0.74 -9.44
C GLU A 168 -3.34 -1.00 -8.79
N PRO A 169 -4.36 -0.19 -9.08
CA PRO A 169 -5.63 -0.25 -8.36
C PRO A 169 -6.44 -1.53 -8.63
N PHE A 170 -6.25 -2.17 -9.80
CA PHE A 170 -7.01 -3.36 -10.17
C PHE A 170 -6.43 -4.65 -9.55
N GLY A 171 -5.12 -4.66 -9.27
CA GLY A 171 -4.46 -5.74 -8.53
C GLY A 171 -4.53 -5.56 -7.01
N SER A 172 -4.89 -4.37 -6.55
CA SER A 172 -4.95 -4.03 -5.12
C SER A 172 -6.33 -4.34 -4.54
N LEU A 173 -6.35 -4.73 -3.26
CA LEU A 173 -7.56 -5.15 -2.56
C LEU A 173 -7.58 -4.57 -1.14
N SER A 174 -8.77 -4.19 -0.67
CA SER A 174 -9.04 -3.92 0.75
C SER A 174 -10.33 -4.64 1.17
N ARG A 175 -10.22 -5.59 2.08
CA ARG A 175 -11.37 -6.30 2.67
C ARG A 175 -12.17 -5.40 3.60
N LEU A 176 -11.52 -4.39 4.19
CA LEU A 176 -12.13 -3.44 5.13
C LEU A 176 -12.85 -2.27 4.42
N LYS A 177 -12.80 -2.19 3.09
CA LYS A 177 -13.40 -1.09 2.30
C LYS A 177 -14.86 -0.80 2.68
N GLN A 178 -15.64 -1.84 2.96
CA GLN A 178 -17.07 -1.68 3.31
C GLN A 178 -17.27 -1.12 4.72
N GLN A 179 -16.35 -1.39 5.65
CA GLN A 179 -16.45 -0.94 7.04
C GLN A 179 -16.17 0.57 7.19
N VAL A 180 -15.51 1.17 6.20
CA VAL A 180 -15.21 2.60 6.16
C VAL A 180 -16.40 3.40 5.57
N ASN A 181 -17.35 2.73 4.91
CA ASN A 181 -18.55 3.36 4.37
C ASN A 181 -19.37 4.00 5.51
N GLY A 182 -19.69 5.29 5.34
CA GLY A 182 -20.42 6.07 6.36
C GLY A 182 -19.56 6.62 7.51
N LYS A 183 -18.27 6.28 7.57
CA LYS A 183 -17.30 6.87 8.53
C LYS A 183 -16.48 8.02 7.92
N SER A 184 -16.63 8.24 6.61
CA SER A 184 -16.01 9.31 5.86
C SER A 184 -17.07 10.19 5.19
N ARG A 185 -16.66 11.12 4.32
CA ARG A 185 -17.57 11.99 3.57
C ARG A 185 -18.54 11.15 2.70
N ASP A 186 -19.76 11.62 2.53
CA ASP A 186 -20.87 10.91 1.87
C ASP A 186 -20.63 10.59 0.39
N ASP A 187 -19.81 11.39 -0.29
CA ASP A 187 -19.42 11.19 -1.69
C ASP A 187 -18.27 10.18 -1.88
N HIS A 188 -17.53 9.84 -0.81
CA HIS A 188 -16.30 9.05 -0.89
C HIS A 188 -16.45 7.79 -1.74
N ARG A 189 -17.47 6.98 -1.45
CA ARG A 189 -17.72 5.75 -2.20
C ARG A 189 -18.05 6.00 -3.66
N ALA A 190 -18.88 7.01 -3.93
CA ALA A 190 -19.35 7.29 -5.28
C ALA A 190 -18.22 7.80 -6.17
N ILE A 191 -17.44 8.78 -5.67
CA ILE A 191 -16.34 9.35 -6.44
C ILE A 191 -15.22 8.34 -6.68
N MET A 192 -14.83 7.55 -5.67
CA MET A 192 -13.78 6.54 -5.86
C MET A 192 -14.19 5.46 -6.86
N ASN A 193 -15.45 5.01 -6.84
CA ASN A 193 -15.95 4.05 -7.83
C ASN A 193 -15.92 4.65 -9.24
N SER A 194 -16.37 5.88 -9.42
CA SER A 194 -16.32 6.58 -10.71
C SER A 194 -14.89 6.75 -11.21
N CYS A 195 -13.99 7.21 -10.35
CA CYS A 195 -12.57 7.38 -10.70
C CYS A 195 -11.95 6.06 -11.18
N ILE A 196 -12.20 4.95 -10.50
CA ILE A 196 -11.65 3.64 -10.88
C ILE A 196 -12.28 3.11 -12.18
N GLN A 197 -13.58 3.30 -12.37
CA GLN A 197 -14.25 2.91 -13.63
C GLN A 197 -13.70 3.69 -14.83
N LEU A 198 -13.57 5.02 -14.70
CA LEU A 198 -12.98 5.84 -15.76
C LEU A 198 -11.51 5.52 -16.00
N TYR A 199 -10.77 5.14 -14.96
CA TYR A 199 -9.38 4.70 -15.11
C TYR A 199 -9.28 3.35 -15.83
N ALA A 200 -10.25 2.44 -15.65
CA ALA A 200 -10.34 1.22 -16.45
C ALA A 200 -10.55 1.53 -17.93
N LEU A 201 -11.49 2.42 -18.25
CA LEU A 201 -11.73 2.87 -19.62
C LEU A 201 -10.50 3.60 -20.21
N CYS A 202 -9.76 4.35 -19.39
CA CYS A 202 -8.50 4.96 -19.83
C CYS A 202 -7.45 3.90 -20.25
N ARG A 203 -7.37 2.76 -19.54
CA ARG A 203 -6.50 1.66 -19.93
C ARG A 203 -6.90 1.09 -21.29
N GLU A 204 -8.18 0.84 -21.51
CA GLU A 204 -8.68 0.40 -22.82
C GLU A 204 -8.37 1.40 -23.94
N ALA A 205 -8.53 2.71 -23.67
CA ALA A 205 -8.18 3.76 -24.61
C ALA A 205 -6.66 3.78 -24.92
N ARG A 206 -5.79 3.51 -23.94
CA ARG A 206 -4.34 3.35 -24.17
C ARG A 206 -4.04 2.15 -25.07
N GLU A 207 -4.66 1.03 -24.81
CA GLU A 207 -4.50 -0.18 -25.64
C GLU A 207 -4.93 0.07 -27.08
N LYS A 208 -6.08 0.73 -27.30
CA LYS A 208 -6.53 1.15 -28.64
C LYS A 208 -5.50 2.03 -29.35
N ARG A 209 -4.99 3.05 -28.65
CA ARG A 209 -3.97 3.96 -29.19
C ARG A 209 -2.71 3.20 -29.56
N ASP A 210 -2.22 2.33 -28.68
CA ASP A 210 -0.97 1.60 -28.86
C ASP A 210 -1.08 0.55 -30.00
N MET A 211 -2.31 0.10 -30.28
CA MET A 211 -2.64 -0.73 -31.47
C MET A 211 -2.84 0.10 -32.75
N GLY A 212 -2.78 1.44 -32.68
CA GLY A 212 -2.93 2.31 -33.84
C GLY A 212 -4.38 2.55 -34.29
N PHE A 213 -5.37 2.29 -33.44
CA PHE A 213 -6.78 2.61 -33.77
C PHE A 213 -7.05 4.12 -33.70
N GLU A 214 -8.02 4.56 -34.47
CA GLU A 214 -8.50 5.94 -34.43
C GLU A 214 -9.13 6.26 -33.06
N MET A 215 -8.72 7.40 -32.48
CA MET A 215 -9.13 7.83 -31.16
C MET A 215 -10.33 8.77 -31.24
N SER A 216 -11.44 8.38 -30.61
CA SER A 216 -12.60 9.26 -30.48
C SER A 216 -12.32 10.44 -29.52
N PRO A 217 -13.13 11.54 -29.57
CA PRO A 217 -13.02 12.61 -28.58
C PRO A 217 -13.16 12.13 -27.14
N TRP A 218 -13.96 11.09 -26.91
CA TRP A 218 -14.08 10.43 -25.61
C TRP A 218 -12.80 9.74 -25.17
N ASP A 219 -12.19 8.96 -26.06
CA ASP A 219 -10.90 8.30 -25.78
C ASP A 219 -9.81 9.31 -25.45
N GLN A 220 -9.77 10.46 -26.14
CA GLN A 220 -8.81 11.54 -25.85
C GLN A 220 -9.00 12.13 -24.46
N ARG A 221 -10.24 12.36 -24.03
CA ARG A 221 -10.56 12.84 -22.67
C ARG A 221 -10.20 11.80 -21.60
N LEU A 222 -10.42 10.51 -21.87
CA LEU A 222 -10.00 9.43 -20.99
C LEU A 222 -8.47 9.36 -20.83
N LEU A 223 -7.72 9.58 -21.89
CA LEU A 223 -6.24 9.64 -21.83
C LEU A 223 -5.76 10.85 -21.00
N GLN A 224 -6.39 12.00 -21.18
CA GLN A 224 -6.12 13.19 -20.37
C GLN A 224 -6.43 12.94 -18.90
N TYR A 225 -7.60 12.40 -18.60
CA TYR A 225 -8.01 12.02 -17.26
C TYR A 225 -7.01 11.08 -16.60
N GLY A 226 -6.63 10.01 -17.29
CA GLY A 226 -5.68 9.04 -16.75
C GLY A 226 -4.33 9.67 -16.38
N LYS A 227 -3.83 10.60 -17.19
CA LYS A 227 -2.60 11.35 -16.89
C LYS A 227 -2.76 12.21 -15.63
N LEU A 228 -3.83 13.00 -15.54
CA LEU A 228 -4.09 13.86 -14.39
C LEU A 228 -4.28 13.04 -13.10
N PHE A 229 -5.02 11.95 -13.18
CA PHE A 229 -5.27 11.07 -12.04
C PHE A 229 -3.97 10.41 -11.55
N GLU A 230 -3.12 9.93 -12.45
CA GLU A 230 -1.81 9.38 -12.11
C GLU A 230 -0.90 10.42 -11.48
N ASP A 231 -0.84 11.62 -12.02
CA ASP A 231 0.08 12.66 -11.57
C ASP A 231 -0.38 13.31 -10.23
N ARG A 232 -1.69 13.56 -10.07
CA ARG A 232 -2.21 14.31 -8.92
C ARG A 232 -2.69 13.45 -7.76
N ILE A 233 -2.99 12.14 -7.99
CA ILE A 233 -3.51 11.22 -6.97
C ILE A 233 -2.59 10.02 -6.76
N MET A 234 -2.22 9.29 -7.83
CA MET A 234 -1.49 8.03 -7.72
C MET A 234 0.02 8.19 -7.57
N ASN A 235 0.55 9.38 -7.78
CA ASN A 235 1.97 9.65 -7.66
C ASN A 235 2.42 9.51 -6.19
N LEU A 236 3.46 8.72 -5.94
CA LEU A 236 4.00 8.48 -4.59
C LEU A 236 4.57 9.74 -3.91
N ALA A 237 4.82 10.82 -4.64
CA ALA A 237 5.21 12.11 -4.08
C ALA A 237 4.03 12.91 -3.50
N VAL A 238 2.79 12.57 -3.87
CA VAL A 238 1.58 13.21 -3.36
C VAL A 238 1.37 12.84 -1.90
N ASN A 239 1.20 13.85 -1.05
CA ASN A 239 0.90 13.71 0.37
C ASN A 239 -0.20 14.71 0.74
N ILE A 240 -1.43 14.26 0.74
CA ILE A 240 -2.61 15.08 1.00
C ILE A 240 -3.57 14.36 1.95
N PRO A 241 -4.33 15.10 2.79
CA PRO A 241 -5.40 14.55 3.60
C PRO A 241 -6.51 13.91 2.75
N LEU A 242 -7.25 12.95 3.34
CA LEU A 242 -8.30 12.22 2.64
C LEU A 242 -9.32 13.14 1.96
N PHE A 243 -9.81 14.17 2.65
CA PHE A 243 -10.85 15.04 2.08
C PHE A 243 -10.33 15.89 0.93
N GLU A 244 -9.10 16.37 1.02
CA GLU A 244 -8.43 17.04 -0.09
C GLU A 244 -8.23 16.10 -1.29
N ALA A 245 -7.92 14.83 -1.05
CA ALA A 245 -7.84 13.83 -2.12
C ALA A 245 -9.18 13.64 -2.84
N LEU A 246 -10.29 13.62 -2.10
CA LEU A 246 -11.63 13.56 -2.68
C LEU A 246 -11.96 14.81 -3.51
N ASP A 247 -11.62 16.00 -3.00
CA ASP A 247 -11.82 17.25 -3.74
C ASP A 247 -10.99 17.30 -5.02
N ARG A 248 -9.72 16.87 -4.97
CA ARG A 248 -8.89 16.75 -6.18
C ARG A 248 -9.46 15.74 -7.19
N CYS A 249 -10.08 14.67 -6.74
CA CYS A 249 -10.77 13.75 -7.65
C CYS A 249 -11.93 14.46 -8.36
N TRP A 250 -12.71 15.28 -7.67
CA TRP A 250 -13.78 16.09 -8.29
C TRP A 250 -13.22 17.07 -9.29
N ASP A 251 -12.14 17.78 -8.97
CA ASP A 251 -11.49 18.73 -9.88
C ASP A 251 -11.01 18.04 -11.16
N ILE A 252 -10.35 16.88 -11.04
CA ILE A 252 -9.88 16.09 -12.19
C ILE A 252 -11.05 15.64 -13.06
N LEU A 253 -12.15 15.19 -12.45
CA LEU A 253 -13.34 14.79 -13.19
C LEU A 253 -13.96 15.98 -13.94
N ALA A 254 -14.06 17.14 -13.30
CA ALA A 254 -14.62 18.35 -13.87
C ALA A 254 -13.74 18.97 -14.98
N GLU A 255 -12.42 18.73 -14.96
CA GLU A 255 -11.51 19.13 -16.05
C GLU A 255 -11.71 18.29 -17.32
N CYS A 256 -12.17 17.05 -17.18
CA CYS A 256 -12.20 16.10 -18.29
C CYS A 256 -13.59 15.73 -18.77
N PHE A 257 -14.62 15.80 -17.91
CA PHE A 257 -15.94 15.25 -18.16
C PHE A 257 -17.07 16.20 -17.77
N GLU A 258 -18.24 15.96 -18.35
CA GLU A 258 -19.48 16.61 -17.93
C GLU A 258 -20.15 15.80 -16.79
N PRO A 259 -20.93 16.45 -15.91
CA PRO A 259 -21.57 15.76 -14.78
C PRO A 259 -22.39 14.51 -15.13
N ALA A 260 -23.00 14.50 -16.31
CA ALA A 260 -23.82 13.36 -16.77
C ALA A 260 -23.00 12.13 -17.20
N GLU A 261 -21.71 12.30 -17.45
CA GLU A 261 -20.83 11.25 -18.00
C GLU A 261 -20.17 10.38 -16.94
N ILE A 262 -20.12 10.83 -15.68
CA ILE A 262 -19.33 10.20 -14.61
C ILE A 262 -20.06 9.12 -13.80
N GLY A 263 -21.34 8.85 -14.10
CA GLY A 263 -22.12 7.78 -13.47
C GLY A 263 -22.41 7.94 -11.96
N ILE A 264 -22.28 9.16 -11.41
CA ILE A 264 -22.58 9.49 -10.02
C ILE A 264 -24.03 10.02 -9.89
N ARG A 265 -24.69 9.76 -8.77
CA ARG A 265 -26.03 10.25 -8.49
C ARG A 265 -26.07 11.79 -8.50
N ARG A 266 -27.12 12.35 -9.09
CA ARG A 266 -27.29 13.81 -9.25
C ARG A 266 -27.20 14.58 -7.93
N SER A 267 -27.76 14.07 -6.83
CA SER A 267 -27.70 14.72 -5.53
C SER A 267 -26.28 14.87 -4.99
N ILE A 268 -25.40 13.90 -5.25
CA ILE A 268 -23.98 13.97 -4.85
C ILE A 268 -23.23 14.95 -5.76
N ILE A 269 -23.53 14.94 -7.07
CA ILE A 269 -22.94 15.88 -8.02
C ILE A 269 -23.30 17.32 -7.63
N GLU A 270 -24.58 17.62 -7.35
CA GLU A 270 -25.04 18.95 -6.96
C GLU A 270 -24.36 19.47 -5.68
N ALA A 271 -24.01 18.56 -4.76
CA ALA A 271 -23.34 18.90 -3.50
C ALA A 271 -21.83 19.13 -3.64
N HIS A 272 -21.15 18.37 -4.50
CA HIS A 272 -19.68 18.30 -4.51
C HIS A 272 -19.03 18.74 -5.83
N TRP A 273 -19.81 18.95 -6.92
CA TRP A 273 -19.23 19.37 -8.19
C TRP A 273 -18.58 20.76 -8.09
N PRO A 274 -17.33 20.93 -8.55
CA PRO A 274 -16.61 22.21 -8.46
C PRO A 274 -17.36 23.32 -9.20
N LYS A 275 -17.51 24.47 -8.56
CA LYS A 275 -18.06 25.66 -9.23
C LYS A 275 -17.00 26.26 -10.16
N LYS A 276 -17.42 26.72 -11.35
CA LYS A 276 -16.49 27.23 -12.39
C LYS A 276 -15.51 28.32 -11.94
N GLU A 277 -15.81 29.03 -10.87
CA GLU A 277 -14.92 30.06 -10.29
C GLU A 277 -13.70 29.46 -9.56
N GLN A 278 -13.77 28.20 -9.12
CA GLN A 278 -12.68 27.51 -8.41
C GLN A 278 -11.66 26.86 -9.37
N LEU A 279 -12.07 26.51 -10.59
CA LEU A 279 -11.20 25.92 -11.61
C LEU A 279 -10.25 26.93 -12.29
N ALA A 280 -10.50 28.22 -12.16
CA ALA A 280 -9.67 29.29 -12.75
C ALA A 280 -8.51 29.74 -11.83
N SER A 281 -8.45 29.25 -10.59
CA SER A 281 -7.47 29.64 -9.56
C SER A 281 -6.52 28.51 -9.12
N ALA A 282 -6.61 27.34 -9.72
CA ALA A 282 -5.75 26.17 -9.50
C ALA A 282 -4.84 25.89 -10.71
#